data_1259a3bc7f5ac412854a08e1469587b6
#
_entry.id   1259a3bc7f5ac412854a08e1469587b6
#
_cell.length_a   1.000
_cell.length_b   1.000
_cell.length_c   1.000
_cell.angle_alpha   90.00
_cell.angle_beta   90.00
_cell.angle_gamma   90.00
#
_symmetry.space_group_name_H-M   'P 1'
#
loop_
_entity.id
_entity.type
_entity.pdbx_description
1 polymer ?
#
loop_
_entity_poly.entity_id
_entity_poly.type
_entity_poly.pdbx_seq_one_letter_code
_entity_poly.pdbx_strand_id
1 'polypeptide(L)'
;MVVLFILFLFLFAHSKTLDVPFVKQRDHFCGPASLSSVLSFYGIPVPQERIAEETYDPRLKGALITDLEKYVKSQGFRAEVKQGSLQEIKTFVDMGVPPIVLVDIGRLFVSTFHYVVVVGYEGDTFILHTGYEEAKRIRAEELDRMWSKTGRVMLLVYPP
;
A
#
# COMPACT_ATOMS: atom_id res chain seq x y z
N MET A 1 21.51 -9.25 51.57
CA MET A 1 20.19 -9.39 50.90
C MET A 1 20.26 -8.55 49.61
N VAL A 2 20.49 -9.21 48.47
CA VAL A 2 20.62 -8.55 47.18
C VAL A 2 19.22 -8.54 46.55
N VAL A 3 18.64 -7.35 46.43
CA VAL A 3 17.34 -7.15 45.74
C VAL A 3 17.64 -7.12 44.24
N LEU A 4 17.33 -8.21 43.56
CA LEU A 4 17.44 -8.33 42.11
C LEU A 4 16.27 -7.58 41.48
N PHE A 5 16.49 -6.34 40.98
CA PHE A 5 15.53 -5.59 40.18
C PHE A 5 15.48 -6.25 38.79
N ILE A 6 14.48 -7.11 38.57
CA ILE A 6 14.16 -7.62 37.24
C ILE A 6 13.45 -6.48 36.47
N LEU A 7 14.22 -5.79 35.63
CA LEU A 7 13.69 -4.80 34.70
C LEU A 7 12.90 -5.55 33.61
N PHE A 8 11.59 -5.66 33.78
CA PHE A 8 10.69 -6.14 32.75
C PHE A 8 10.65 -5.07 31.62
N LEU A 9 11.50 -5.24 30.61
CA LEU A 9 11.37 -4.52 29.35
C LEU A 9 10.08 -5.04 28.67
N PHE A 10 8.97 -4.32 28.86
CA PHE A 10 7.82 -4.47 27.99
C PHE A 10 8.22 -3.98 26.61
N LEU A 11 8.59 -4.89 25.71
CA LEU A 11 8.63 -4.63 24.28
C LEU A 11 7.17 -4.38 23.84
N PHE A 12 6.73 -3.12 23.91
CA PHE A 12 5.50 -2.75 23.23
C PHE A 12 5.74 -2.93 21.74
N ALA A 13 5.10 -3.93 21.14
CA ALA A 13 5.10 -4.06 19.70
C ALA A 13 4.53 -2.77 19.11
N HIS A 14 5.37 -2.02 18.37
CA HIS A 14 4.93 -0.78 17.74
C HIS A 14 3.84 -1.09 16.72
N SER A 15 2.76 -0.33 16.77
CA SER A 15 1.61 -0.49 15.88
C SER A 15 1.08 0.88 15.44
N LYS A 16 0.61 0.96 14.22
CA LYS A 16 -0.03 2.13 13.65
C LYS A 16 -1.04 1.71 12.59
N THR A 17 -2.22 2.30 12.63
CA THR A 17 -3.23 2.13 11.58
C THR A 17 -3.73 3.49 11.15
N LEU A 18 -3.80 3.71 9.83
CA LEU A 18 -4.37 4.90 9.21
C LEU A 18 -5.82 4.61 8.83
N ASP A 19 -6.70 5.58 9.02
CA ASP A 19 -8.11 5.47 8.65
C ASP A 19 -8.31 5.78 7.15
N VAL A 20 -7.72 4.92 6.32
CA VAL A 20 -7.83 5.02 4.86
C VAL A 20 -9.15 4.41 4.40
N PRO A 21 -9.99 5.17 3.67
CA PRO A 21 -11.24 4.62 3.14
C PRO A 21 -10.98 3.43 2.21
N PHE A 22 -11.75 2.36 2.39
CA PHE A 22 -11.68 1.21 1.50
C PHE A 22 -12.49 1.46 0.22
N VAL A 23 -11.86 1.29 -0.93
CA VAL A 23 -12.51 1.32 -2.24
C VAL A 23 -12.47 -0.08 -2.83
N LYS A 24 -13.66 -0.70 -2.95
CA LYS A 24 -13.78 -1.99 -3.63
C LYS A 24 -13.50 -1.78 -5.12
N GLN A 25 -12.50 -2.49 -5.64
CA GLN A 25 -12.11 -2.35 -7.05
C GLN A 25 -13.16 -2.92 -7.99
N ARG A 26 -13.28 -2.30 -9.16
CA ARG A 26 -13.89 -2.91 -10.35
C ARG A 26 -12.88 -3.83 -11.02
N ASP A 27 -13.35 -4.64 -11.97
CA ASP A 27 -12.50 -5.56 -12.71
C ASP A 27 -11.29 -4.85 -13.32
N HIS A 28 -10.11 -5.34 -13.01
CA HIS A 28 -8.82 -4.80 -13.46
C HIS A 28 -8.45 -3.38 -12.97
N PHE A 29 -9.20 -2.82 -12.01
CA PHE A 29 -8.98 -1.46 -11.49
C PHE A 29 -8.21 -1.43 -10.15
N CYS A 30 -7.36 -2.42 -9.86
CA CYS A 30 -6.62 -2.45 -8.61
C CYS A 30 -5.75 -1.18 -8.40
N GLY A 31 -5.11 -0.67 -9.43
CA GLY A 31 -4.34 0.59 -9.38
C GLY A 31 -5.22 1.81 -9.15
N PRO A 32 -6.22 2.07 -10.02
CA PRO A 32 -7.17 3.17 -9.82
C PRO A 32 -7.91 3.13 -8.49
N ALA A 33 -8.34 1.95 -8.00
CA ALA A 33 -9.00 1.81 -6.71
C ALA A 33 -8.07 2.11 -5.53
N SER A 34 -6.82 1.64 -5.59
CA SER A 34 -5.81 1.95 -4.57
C SER A 34 -5.53 3.44 -4.50
N LEU A 35 -5.39 4.10 -5.64
CA LEU A 35 -5.16 5.54 -5.68
C LEU A 35 -6.40 6.32 -5.21
N SER A 36 -7.62 5.88 -5.57
CA SER A 36 -8.86 6.44 -5.07
C SER A 36 -8.95 6.39 -3.54
N SER A 37 -8.56 5.26 -2.91
CA SER A 37 -8.47 5.12 -1.45
C SER A 37 -7.54 6.16 -0.83
N VAL A 38 -6.33 6.31 -1.38
CA VAL A 38 -5.32 7.24 -0.84
C VAL A 38 -5.75 8.69 -1.01
N LEU A 39 -6.31 9.07 -2.17
CA LEU A 39 -6.81 10.43 -2.39
C LEU A 39 -7.98 10.75 -1.46
N SER A 40 -8.89 9.80 -1.25
CA SER A 40 -9.99 9.95 -0.30
C SER A 40 -9.49 10.14 1.15
N PHE A 41 -8.42 9.45 1.53
CA PHE A 41 -7.77 9.64 2.83
C PHE A 41 -7.26 11.06 3.03
N TYR A 42 -6.79 11.72 1.96
CA TYR A 42 -6.37 13.12 2.00
C TYR A 42 -7.53 14.12 1.83
N GLY A 43 -8.79 13.65 1.85
CA GLY A 43 -9.98 14.49 1.74
C GLY A 43 -10.31 14.94 0.30
N ILE A 44 -9.71 14.31 -0.69
CA ILE A 44 -9.94 14.61 -2.11
C ILE A 44 -10.46 13.34 -2.80
N PRO A 45 -11.74 12.99 -2.61
CA PRO A 45 -12.31 11.77 -3.19
C PRO A 45 -12.39 11.88 -4.71
N VAL A 46 -11.73 10.96 -5.39
CA VAL A 46 -11.81 10.80 -6.85
C VAL A 46 -12.26 9.37 -7.15
N PRO A 47 -13.36 9.17 -7.89
CA PRO A 47 -13.82 7.83 -8.26
C PRO A 47 -12.75 7.06 -9.05
N GLN A 48 -12.63 5.75 -8.78
CA GLN A 48 -11.67 4.90 -9.49
C GLN A 48 -11.86 4.91 -11.00
N GLU A 49 -13.11 5.08 -11.47
CA GLU A 49 -13.45 5.16 -12.88
C GLU A 49 -12.79 6.39 -13.53
N ARG A 50 -12.82 7.53 -12.84
CA ARG A 50 -12.19 8.75 -13.32
C ARG A 50 -10.67 8.62 -13.42
N ILE A 51 -10.05 7.96 -12.44
CA ILE A 51 -8.62 7.67 -12.48
C ILE A 51 -8.29 6.72 -13.63
N ALA A 52 -9.13 5.69 -13.82
CA ALA A 52 -8.95 4.70 -14.87
C ALA A 52 -9.03 5.29 -16.29
N GLU A 53 -9.82 6.34 -16.51
CA GLU A 53 -9.89 7.03 -17.82
C GLU A 53 -8.51 7.47 -18.33
N GLU A 54 -7.59 7.82 -17.43
CA GLU A 54 -6.26 8.33 -17.77
C GLU A 54 -5.13 7.32 -17.52
N THR A 55 -5.38 6.23 -16.77
CA THR A 55 -4.32 5.32 -16.33
C THR A 55 -4.48 3.88 -16.79
N TYR A 56 -5.72 3.47 -17.15
CA TYR A 56 -5.99 2.10 -17.53
C TYR A 56 -5.54 1.79 -18.95
N ASP A 57 -4.73 0.73 -19.11
CA ASP A 57 -4.37 0.18 -20.42
C ASP A 57 -5.09 -1.16 -20.64
N PRO A 58 -6.03 -1.25 -21.61
CA PRO A 58 -6.78 -2.48 -21.86
C PRO A 58 -5.90 -3.64 -22.38
N ARG A 59 -4.73 -3.35 -22.96
CA ARG A 59 -3.78 -4.38 -23.40
C ARG A 59 -3.10 -5.05 -22.23
N LEU A 60 -2.84 -4.30 -21.15
CA LEU A 60 -2.25 -4.80 -19.90
C LEU A 60 -3.32 -5.31 -18.94
N LYS A 61 -4.58 -4.98 -19.18
CA LYS A 61 -5.70 -5.17 -18.23
C LYS A 61 -5.35 -4.59 -16.85
N GLY A 62 -4.84 -3.37 -16.83
CA GLY A 62 -4.38 -2.72 -15.61
C GLY A 62 -3.78 -1.35 -15.87
N ALA A 63 -3.14 -0.79 -14.87
CA ALA A 63 -2.45 0.48 -14.92
C ALA A 63 -0.96 0.31 -14.59
N LEU A 64 -0.08 1.01 -15.29
CA LEU A 64 1.33 1.09 -14.90
C LEU A 64 1.48 2.01 -13.68
N ILE A 65 2.39 1.65 -12.78
CA ILE A 65 2.66 2.46 -11.59
C ILE A 65 3.13 3.88 -11.95
N THR A 66 3.86 4.02 -13.04
CA THR A 66 4.32 5.31 -13.57
C THR A 66 3.17 6.16 -14.12
N ASP A 67 2.10 5.55 -14.65
CA ASP A 67 0.94 6.29 -15.13
C ASP A 67 0.08 6.75 -13.95
N LEU A 68 -0.03 5.94 -12.89
CA LEU A 68 -0.64 6.37 -11.62
C LEU A 68 0.13 7.55 -11.00
N GLU A 69 1.47 7.50 -11.02
CA GLU A 69 2.32 8.60 -10.53
C GLU A 69 2.10 9.88 -11.35
N LYS A 70 2.11 9.80 -12.68
CA LYS A 70 1.86 10.94 -13.57
C LYS A 70 0.48 11.55 -13.33
N TYR A 71 -0.54 10.68 -13.20
CA TYR A 71 -1.89 11.14 -12.93
C TYR A 71 -1.96 11.97 -11.65
N VAL A 72 -1.46 11.44 -10.55
CA VAL A 72 -1.55 12.12 -9.25
C VAL A 72 -0.73 13.41 -9.21
N LYS A 73 0.41 13.45 -9.91
CA LYS A 73 1.20 14.68 -10.09
C LYS A 73 0.43 15.73 -10.91
N SER A 74 -0.31 15.32 -11.95
CA SER A 74 -1.16 16.24 -12.72
C SER A 74 -2.31 16.84 -11.92
N GLN A 75 -2.71 16.16 -10.84
CA GLN A 75 -3.71 16.67 -9.88
C GLN A 75 -3.12 17.59 -8.80
N GLY A 76 -1.82 17.90 -8.88
CA GLY A 76 -1.14 18.83 -7.96
C GLY A 76 -0.52 18.18 -6.73
N PHE A 77 -0.50 16.86 -6.61
CA PHE A 77 0.15 16.17 -5.50
C PHE A 77 1.64 15.96 -5.77
N ARG A 78 2.40 15.88 -4.70
CA ARG A 78 3.75 15.31 -4.75
C ARG A 78 3.63 13.79 -4.68
N ALA A 79 4.35 13.10 -5.53
CA ALA A 79 4.38 11.65 -5.55
C ALA A 79 5.73 11.14 -6.04
N GLU A 80 6.08 9.93 -5.66
CA GLU A 80 7.25 9.23 -6.17
C GLU A 80 7.04 7.73 -6.25
N VAL A 81 7.58 7.13 -7.30
CA VAL A 81 7.75 5.69 -7.42
C VAL A 81 9.17 5.34 -7.00
N LYS A 82 9.31 4.43 -6.05
CA LYS A 82 10.62 3.99 -5.56
C LYS A 82 10.62 2.52 -5.14
N GLN A 83 11.79 1.94 -5.05
CA GLN A 83 12.00 0.68 -4.33
C GLN A 83 12.13 0.95 -2.83
N GLY A 84 11.72 0.00 -2.01
CA GLY A 84 11.79 0.16 -0.56
C GLY A 84 11.96 -1.15 0.19
N SER A 85 11.72 -1.07 1.49
CA SER A 85 11.79 -2.18 2.44
C SER A 85 10.55 -2.21 3.34
N LEU A 86 10.32 -3.33 4.02
CA LEU A 86 9.23 -3.42 5.01
C LEU A 86 9.36 -2.37 6.12
N GLN A 87 10.60 -2.04 6.52
CA GLN A 87 10.85 -1.01 7.52
C GLN A 87 10.49 0.38 6.99
N GLU A 88 10.78 0.69 5.73
CA GLU A 88 10.38 1.95 5.11
C GLU A 88 8.85 2.06 5.00
N ILE A 89 8.15 0.97 4.67
CA ILE A 89 6.68 0.94 4.70
C ILE A 89 6.16 1.37 6.07
N LYS A 90 6.68 0.80 7.17
CA LYS A 90 6.29 1.20 8.53
C LYS A 90 6.56 2.69 8.78
N THR A 91 7.72 3.18 8.36
CA THR A 91 8.09 4.59 8.49
C THR A 91 7.09 5.51 7.76
N PHE A 92 6.70 5.19 6.53
CA PHE A 92 5.72 5.98 5.80
C PHE A 92 4.34 5.94 6.45
N VAL A 93 3.90 4.77 6.91
CA VAL A 93 2.65 4.65 7.69
C VAL A 93 2.69 5.51 8.95
N ASP A 94 3.80 5.51 9.68
CA ASP A 94 4.00 6.37 10.86
C ASP A 94 3.93 7.87 10.53
N MET A 95 4.36 8.25 9.33
CA MET A 95 4.29 9.62 8.81
C MET A 95 2.89 10.00 8.29
N GLY A 96 1.93 9.09 8.29
CA GLY A 96 0.60 9.32 7.70
C GLY A 96 0.55 9.22 6.19
N VAL A 97 1.51 8.54 5.57
CA VAL A 97 1.61 8.32 4.12
C VAL A 97 1.37 6.84 3.82
N PRO A 98 0.16 6.44 3.42
CA PRO A 98 -0.15 5.04 3.12
C PRO A 98 0.49 4.62 1.77
N PRO A 99 1.48 3.71 1.77
CA PRO A 99 2.11 3.27 0.53
C PRO A 99 1.16 2.42 -0.33
N ILE A 100 1.18 2.64 -1.64
CA ILE A 100 0.60 1.72 -2.63
C ILE A 100 1.74 0.82 -3.11
N VAL A 101 1.64 -0.48 -2.87
CA VAL A 101 2.67 -1.45 -3.26
C VAL A 101 2.17 -2.36 -4.38
N LEU A 102 3.05 -2.65 -5.33
CA LEU A 102 2.79 -3.59 -6.41
C LEU A 102 3.31 -4.96 -6.00
N VAL A 103 2.44 -5.94 -5.88
CA VAL A 103 2.78 -7.30 -5.49
C VAL A 103 2.49 -8.30 -6.61
N ASP A 104 3.12 -9.46 -6.58
CA ASP A 104 2.79 -10.60 -7.43
C ASP A 104 2.06 -11.65 -6.59
N ILE A 105 0.77 -11.76 -6.80
CA ILE A 105 -0.12 -12.75 -6.16
C ILE A 105 -0.27 -14.02 -6.97
N GLY A 106 0.45 -14.13 -8.07
CA GLY A 106 0.41 -15.30 -8.95
C GLY A 106 0.89 -16.58 -8.29
N ARG A 107 0.47 -17.69 -8.85
CA ARG A 107 0.80 -19.04 -8.37
C ARG A 107 1.61 -19.81 -9.40
N LEU A 108 2.52 -20.67 -8.92
CA LEU A 108 3.39 -21.51 -9.75
C LEU A 108 4.21 -20.65 -10.73
N PHE A 109 3.99 -20.80 -12.03
CA PHE A 109 4.73 -20.12 -13.09
C PHE A 109 3.97 -18.93 -13.71
N VAL A 110 2.82 -18.54 -13.12
CA VAL A 110 1.99 -17.44 -13.62
C VAL A 110 2.10 -16.25 -12.67
N SER A 111 2.63 -15.13 -13.15
CA SER A 111 2.63 -13.85 -12.43
C SER A 111 1.26 -13.17 -12.56
N THR A 112 0.78 -12.65 -11.46
CA THR A 112 -0.44 -11.83 -11.40
C THR A 112 -0.13 -10.59 -10.57
N PHE A 113 0.10 -9.48 -11.24
CA PHE A 113 0.42 -8.22 -10.58
C PHE A 113 -0.83 -7.58 -10.00
N HIS A 114 -0.68 -7.05 -8.78
CA HIS A 114 -1.80 -6.50 -8.04
C HIS A 114 -1.33 -5.33 -7.16
N TYR A 115 -2.10 -4.24 -7.15
CA TYR A 115 -1.86 -3.12 -6.24
C TYR A 115 -2.63 -3.31 -4.96
N VAL A 116 -1.98 -3.01 -3.84
CA VAL A 116 -2.60 -2.96 -2.51
C VAL A 116 -2.15 -1.70 -1.79
N VAL A 117 -2.98 -1.18 -0.89
CA VAL A 117 -2.64 -0.04 -0.02
C VAL A 117 -2.26 -0.58 1.34
N VAL A 118 -1.07 -0.24 1.83
CA VAL A 118 -0.70 -0.56 3.20
C VAL A 118 -1.27 0.52 4.10
N VAL A 119 -2.25 0.15 4.93
CA VAL A 119 -2.96 1.08 5.81
C VAL A 119 -2.47 1.02 7.25
N GLY A 120 -1.70 -0.01 7.59
CA GLY A 120 -1.20 -0.15 8.95
C GLY A 120 -0.30 -1.35 9.16
N TYR A 121 0.17 -1.48 10.40
CA TYR A 121 0.92 -2.64 10.86
C TYR A 121 0.79 -2.81 12.38
N GLU A 122 0.98 -4.02 12.85
CA GLU A 122 1.09 -4.41 14.26
C GLU A 122 2.23 -5.42 14.39
N GLY A 123 3.38 -4.99 14.94
CA GLY A 123 4.58 -5.82 14.96
C GLY A 123 4.97 -6.25 13.54
N ASP A 124 5.01 -7.56 13.29
CA ASP A 124 5.33 -8.15 11.98
C ASP A 124 4.11 -8.52 11.14
N THR A 125 2.94 -7.98 11.48
CA THR A 125 1.72 -8.11 10.70
C THR A 125 1.39 -6.79 10.03
N PHE A 126 1.21 -6.80 8.70
CA PHE A 126 0.75 -5.65 7.94
C PHE A 126 -0.75 -5.71 7.70
N ILE A 127 -1.38 -4.55 7.57
CA ILE A 127 -2.81 -4.38 7.33
C ILE A 127 -2.97 -3.73 5.96
N LEU A 128 -3.70 -4.39 5.07
CA LEU A 128 -3.80 -4.02 3.66
C LEU A 128 -5.25 -3.80 3.23
N HIS A 129 -5.47 -2.79 2.38
CA HIS A 129 -6.64 -2.74 1.52
C HIS A 129 -6.26 -3.39 0.18
N THR A 130 -6.87 -4.51 -0.15
CA THR A 130 -6.49 -5.29 -1.34
C THR A 130 -7.35 -4.98 -2.57
N GLY A 131 -8.34 -4.10 -2.44
CA GLY A 131 -9.35 -3.88 -3.45
C GLY A 131 -10.50 -4.91 -3.42
N TYR A 132 -10.25 -6.09 -2.88
CA TYR A 132 -11.27 -7.13 -2.63
C TYR A 132 -11.64 -7.23 -1.16
N GLU A 133 -10.66 -7.11 -0.27
CA GLU A 133 -10.80 -7.21 1.17
C GLU A 133 -10.32 -5.94 1.85
N GLU A 134 -11.13 -5.42 2.76
CA GLU A 134 -10.77 -4.32 3.65
C GLU A 134 -9.95 -4.84 4.82
N ALA A 135 -8.88 -4.11 5.17
CA ALA A 135 -8.04 -4.36 6.33
C ALA A 135 -7.55 -5.82 6.46
N LYS A 136 -7.16 -6.44 5.34
CA LYS A 136 -6.60 -7.78 5.33
C LYS A 136 -5.28 -7.81 6.09
N ARG A 137 -5.16 -8.74 7.02
CA ARG A 137 -3.95 -8.95 7.82
C ARG A 137 -3.05 -9.96 7.14
N ILE A 138 -1.77 -9.63 7.01
CA ILE A 138 -0.77 -10.48 6.36
C ILE A 138 0.55 -10.39 7.13
N ARG A 139 1.27 -11.51 7.22
CA ARG A 139 2.58 -11.53 7.86
C ARG A 139 3.64 -10.86 6.99
N ALA A 140 4.63 -10.27 7.64
CA ALA A 140 5.75 -9.59 6.98
C ALA A 140 6.44 -10.46 5.92
N GLU A 141 6.71 -11.73 6.22
CA GLU A 141 7.38 -12.64 5.31
C GLU A 141 6.53 -12.92 4.05
N GLU A 142 5.22 -13.01 4.21
CA GLU A 142 4.31 -13.23 3.08
C GLU A 142 4.23 -11.99 2.19
N LEU A 143 4.11 -10.81 2.79
CA LEU A 143 4.13 -9.55 2.04
C LEU A 143 5.45 -9.40 1.28
N ASP A 144 6.58 -9.59 1.94
CA ASP A 144 7.90 -9.45 1.31
C ASP A 144 8.11 -10.45 0.18
N ARG A 145 7.65 -11.69 0.35
CA ARG A 145 7.72 -12.72 -0.69
C ARG A 145 6.96 -12.31 -1.98
N MET A 146 5.77 -11.71 -1.85
CA MET A 146 5.00 -11.24 -3.00
C MET A 146 5.57 -9.94 -3.57
N TRP A 147 6.05 -9.05 -2.71
CA TRP A 147 6.56 -7.74 -3.11
C TRP A 147 7.96 -7.81 -3.73
N SER A 148 8.81 -8.72 -3.26
CA SER A 148 10.15 -8.92 -3.82
C SER A 148 10.14 -9.32 -5.29
N LYS A 149 9.10 -10.03 -5.73
CA LYS A 149 8.94 -10.44 -7.14
C LYS A 149 8.74 -9.26 -8.10
N THR A 150 8.32 -8.13 -7.62
CA THR A 150 8.12 -6.88 -8.37
C THR A 150 9.25 -5.88 -8.16
N GLY A 151 10.35 -6.28 -7.51
CA GLY A 151 11.46 -5.40 -7.16
C GLY A 151 11.17 -4.48 -5.97
N ARG A 152 10.20 -4.81 -5.14
CA ARG A 152 9.76 -4.00 -3.98
C ARG A 152 9.41 -2.56 -4.35
N VAL A 153 8.75 -2.39 -5.49
CA VAL A 153 8.32 -1.08 -5.97
C VAL A 153 7.06 -0.62 -5.24
N MET A 154 7.03 0.66 -4.91
CA MET A 154 5.88 1.33 -4.31
C MET A 154 5.67 2.72 -4.88
N LEU A 155 4.42 3.18 -4.83
CA LEU A 155 4.02 4.55 -5.11
C LEU A 155 3.67 5.23 -3.78
N LEU A 156 4.32 6.34 -3.51
CA LEU A 156 4.03 7.23 -2.39
C LEU A 156 3.35 8.47 -2.93
N VAL A 157 2.21 8.81 -2.35
CA VAL A 157 1.48 10.05 -2.61
C VAL A 157 1.50 10.83 -1.31
N TYR A 158 2.07 12.02 -1.33
CA TYR A 158 2.17 12.86 -0.15
C TYR A 158 0.94 13.76 0.00
N PRO A 159 0.55 14.09 1.25
CA PRO A 159 -0.56 15.02 1.47
C PRO A 159 -0.29 16.37 0.80
N PRO A 160 -1.36 17.06 0.39
CA PRO A 160 -1.24 18.38 -0.21
C PRO A 160 -0.67 19.43 0.73
#